data_8ffe1a2859fa50f4b759ce4930b010ac
#
_entry.id   8ffe1a2859fa50f4b759ce4930b010ac
#
_cell.length_a   1.000
_cell.length_b   1.000
_cell.length_c   1.000
_cell.angle_alpha   90.00
_cell.angle_beta   90.00
_cell.angle_gamma   90.00
#
_symmetry.space_group_name_H-M   'P 1'
#
loop_
_entity.id
_entity.type
_entity.pdbx_description
1 polymer ?
#
loop_
_entity_poly.entity_id
_entity_poly.type
_entity_poly.pdbx_seq_one_letter_code
_entity_poly.pdbx_strand_id
1 'polypeptide(L)'
;MLEQRIQQHFIDSADLTYQAAHALSQPIASAVQAMLACVTGGGKVLACGGGISASDAQLFASLCVTGFERDRPELAALALTSDGGLLGSVGTTGSGGNVTQYLARQVRALGQPGDLLLLMSVTGNDVAVQEALEAAHERDMMAVVLTGRSGGNLAAQVRETDVLICVPHDRGARVRETHTLILHCLADGVDSQLLGDQEMPL
;
A
#
# COMPACT_ATOMS: atom_id res chain seq x y z
N MET A 1 18.16 31.02 7.58
CA MET A 1 16.69 30.71 7.52
C MET A 1 16.36 29.56 6.57
N LEU A 2 16.74 29.57 5.28
CA LEU A 2 16.42 28.46 4.35
C LEU A 2 17.13 27.15 4.72
N GLU A 3 18.42 27.21 5.01
CA GLU A 3 19.23 26.07 5.43
C GLU A 3 18.66 25.40 6.71
N GLN A 4 18.33 26.17 7.72
CA GLN A 4 17.72 25.68 8.97
C GLN A 4 16.38 24.99 8.70
N ARG A 5 15.56 25.55 7.78
CA ARG A 5 14.29 24.92 7.37
C ARG A 5 14.54 23.58 6.67
N ILE A 6 15.57 23.48 5.84
CA ILE A 6 15.95 22.24 5.17
C ILE A 6 16.43 21.22 6.21
N GLN A 7 17.34 21.61 7.12
CA GLN A 7 17.81 20.73 8.20
C GLN A 7 16.65 20.19 9.04
N GLN A 8 15.66 21.04 9.38
CA GLN A 8 14.51 20.63 10.18
C GLN A 8 13.69 19.54 9.47
N HIS A 9 13.57 19.55 8.13
CA HIS A 9 12.90 18.48 7.40
C HIS A 9 13.61 17.12 7.58
N PHE A 10 14.95 17.08 7.60
CA PHE A 10 15.70 15.84 7.84
C PHE A 10 15.54 15.36 9.29
N ILE A 11 15.62 16.30 10.25
CA ILE A 11 15.43 15.98 11.67
C ILE A 11 14.03 15.40 11.89
N ASP A 12 12.97 16.10 11.44
CA ASP A 12 11.58 15.63 11.57
C ASP A 12 11.38 14.23 10.94
N SER A 13 12.04 13.96 9.82
CA SER A 13 11.98 12.66 9.14
C SER A 13 12.68 11.57 9.95
N ALA A 14 13.87 11.85 10.46
CA ALA A 14 14.65 10.91 11.28
C ALA A 14 13.91 10.55 12.58
N ASP A 15 13.37 11.55 13.27
CA ASP A 15 12.61 11.37 14.52
C ASP A 15 11.37 10.48 14.27
N LEU A 16 10.61 10.74 13.19
CA LEU A 16 9.46 9.92 12.84
C LEU A 16 9.88 8.50 12.47
N THR A 17 10.95 8.34 11.69
CA THR A 17 11.46 7.03 11.28
C THR A 17 11.84 6.20 12.51
N TYR A 18 12.50 6.80 13.49
CA TYR A 18 12.84 6.13 14.74
C TYR A 18 11.60 5.69 15.53
N GLN A 19 10.60 6.59 15.66
CA GLN A 19 9.33 6.25 16.32
C GLN A 19 8.57 5.16 15.57
N ALA A 20 8.50 5.25 14.26
CA ALA A 20 7.83 4.29 13.39
C ALA A 20 8.47 2.89 13.47
N ALA A 21 9.79 2.79 13.58
CA ALA A 21 10.49 1.51 13.72
C ALA A 21 9.99 0.71 14.91
N HIS A 22 9.72 1.36 16.05
CA HIS A 22 9.18 0.68 17.24
C HIS A 22 7.67 0.39 17.15
N ALA A 23 6.90 1.33 16.58
CA ALA A 23 5.45 1.22 16.56
C ALA A 23 4.92 0.31 15.45
N LEU A 24 5.64 0.21 14.32
CA LEU A 24 5.12 -0.40 13.10
C LEU A 24 5.79 -1.73 12.74
N SER A 25 6.87 -2.14 13.39
CA SER A 25 7.57 -3.39 13.07
C SER A 25 6.65 -4.62 13.12
N GLN A 26 5.79 -4.71 14.11
CA GLN A 26 4.88 -5.85 14.27
C GLN A 26 3.76 -5.87 13.21
N PRO A 27 3.00 -4.79 12.95
CA PRO A 27 2.03 -4.80 11.86
C PRO A 27 2.68 -4.93 10.47
N ILE A 28 3.90 -4.44 10.24
CA ILE A 28 4.63 -4.67 9.00
C ILE A 28 4.97 -6.16 8.84
N ALA A 29 5.46 -6.82 9.89
CA ALA A 29 5.72 -8.26 9.87
C ALA A 29 4.44 -9.07 9.57
N SER A 30 3.29 -8.68 10.15
CA SER A 30 2.01 -9.31 9.84
C SER A 30 1.62 -9.13 8.36
N ALA A 31 1.87 -7.96 7.79
CA ALA A 31 1.62 -7.69 6.38
C ALA A 31 2.55 -8.51 5.46
N VAL A 32 3.83 -8.69 5.83
CA VAL A 32 4.76 -9.58 5.11
C VAL A 32 4.22 -11.00 5.09
N GLN A 33 3.74 -11.54 6.22
CA GLN A 33 3.17 -12.89 6.28
C GLN A 33 1.91 -13.03 5.41
N ALA A 34 1.05 -12.00 5.41
CA ALA A 34 -0.13 -11.98 4.53
C ALA A 34 0.25 -11.98 3.05
N MET A 35 1.23 -11.18 2.66
CA MET A 35 1.74 -11.15 1.28
C MET A 35 2.40 -12.45 0.88
N LEU A 36 3.21 -13.04 1.78
CA LEU A 36 3.84 -14.33 1.57
C LEU A 36 2.79 -15.43 1.34
N ALA A 37 1.76 -15.50 2.17
CA ALA A 37 0.66 -16.45 2.01
C ALA A 37 -0.06 -16.26 0.67
N CYS A 38 -0.30 -15.00 0.25
CA CYS A 38 -0.91 -14.69 -1.04
C CYS A 38 -0.06 -15.23 -2.20
N VAL A 39 1.21 -14.85 -2.28
CA VAL A 39 2.07 -15.19 -3.43
C VAL A 39 2.41 -16.68 -3.48
N THR A 40 2.63 -17.33 -2.33
CA THR A 40 2.87 -18.78 -2.28
C THR A 40 1.61 -19.61 -2.54
N GLY A 41 0.44 -19.03 -2.28
CA GLY A 41 -0.87 -19.59 -2.64
C GLY A 41 -1.23 -19.43 -4.12
N GLY A 42 -0.37 -18.79 -4.93
CA GLY A 42 -0.62 -18.52 -6.35
C GLY A 42 -1.51 -17.29 -6.61
N GLY A 43 -1.76 -16.48 -5.58
CA GLY A 43 -2.46 -15.20 -5.68
C GLY A 43 -1.55 -14.08 -6.21
N LYS A 44 -2.14 -12.91 -6.41
CA LYS A 44 -1.44 -11.69 -6.82
C LYS A 44 -1.72 -10.53 -5.87
N VAL A 45 -0.80 -9.56 -5.84
CA VAL A 45 -0.99 -8.31 -5.11
C VAL A 45 -1.54 -7.24 -6.05
N LEU A 46 -2.73 -6.73 -5.75
CA LEU A 46 -3.25 -5.52 -6.36
C LEU A 46 -2.89 -4.33 -5.45
N ALA A 47 -2.18 -3.34 -5.98
CA ALA A 47 -1.77 -2.17 -5.21
C ALA A 47 -2.48 -0.92 -5.71
N CYS A 48 -3.02 -0.09 -4.82
CA CYS A 48 -3.60 1.20 -5.21
C CYS A 48 -3.41 2.26 -4.12
N GLY A 49 -3.53 3.53 -4.51
CA GLY A 49 -3.38 4.64 -3.58
C GLY A 49 -4.17 5.88 -3.99
N GLY A 50 -4.58 6.66 -2.99
CA GLY A 50 -5.26 7.93 -3.17
C GLY A 50 -4.31 9.03 -3.62
N GLY A 51 -4.70 9.82 -4.64
CA GLY A 51 -3.93 10.95 -5.11
C GLY A 51 -2.49 10.58 -5.50
N ILE A 52 -1.52 11.23 -4.86
CA ILE A 52 -0.10 11.01 -5.13
C ILE A 52 0.39 9.61 -4.70
N SER A 53 -0.29 8.93 -3.79
CA SER A 53 0.06 7.56 -3.38
C SER A 53 -0.17 6.52 -4.48
N ALA A 54 -0.80 6.89 -5.59
CA ALA A 54 -0.84 6.05 -6.78
C ALA A 54 0.57 5.75 -7.34
N SER A 55 1.54 6.66 -7.19
CA SER A 55 2.94 6.41 -7.56
C SER A 55 3.63 5.40 -6.62
N ASP A 56 3.22 5.36 -5.36
CA ASP A 56 3.73 4.40 -4.39
C ASP A 56 3.20 2.98 -4.70
N ALA A 57 1.96 2.88 -5.22
CA ALA A 57 1.41 1.62 -5.73
C ALA A 57 2.21 1.09 -6.94
N GLN A 58 2.59 1.98 -7.87
CA GLN A 58 3.43 1.62 -9.00
C GLN A 58 4.84 1.18 -8.56
N LEU A 59 5.43 1.90 -7.59
CA LEU A 59 6.70 1.51 -7.00
C LEU A 59 6.62 0.08 -6.45
N PHE A 60 5.63 -0.20 -5.61
CA PHE A 60 5.50 -1.52 -4.98
C PHE A 60 5.28 -2.64 -6.00
N ALA A 61 4.39 -2.44 -6.98
CA ALA A 61 4.18 -3.43 -8.04
C ALA A 61 5.47 -3.69 -8.84
N SER A 62 6.29 -2.66 -9.08
CA SER A 62 7.59 -2.80 -9.71
C SER A 62 8.54 -3.63 -8.86
N LEU A 63 8.64 -3.36 -7.54
CA LEU A 63 9.48 -4.14 -6.63
C LEU A 63 9.05 -5.62 -6.58
N CYS A 64 7.77 -5.92 -6.65
CA CYS A 64 7.29 -7.30 -6.75
C CYS A 64 7.76 -8.00 -8.03
N VAL A 65 7.76 -7.30 -9.16
CA VAL A 65 8.16 -7.87 -10.45
C VAL A 65 9.67 -7.95 -10.61
N THR A 66 10.41 -6.95 -10.14
CA THR A 66 11.88 -6.86 -10.36
C THR A 66 12.73 -7.42 -9.22
N GLY A 67 12.14 -7.65 -8.03
CA GLY A 67 12.89 -7.93 -6.80
C GLY A 67 13.35 -6.66 -6.07
N PHE A 68 13.61 -6.79 -4.78
CA PHE A 68 14.18 -5.72 -3.94
C PHE A 68 15.61 -6.11 -3.54
N GLU A 69 16.60 -5.43 -4.12
CA GLU A 69 18.05 -5.64 -3.85
C GLU A 69 18.55 -7.10 -4.05
N ARG A 70 17.69 -8.01 -4.53
CA ARG A 70 18.00 -9.42 -4.79
C ARG A 70 17.37 -9.87 -6.09
N ASP A 71 18.05 -10.77 -6.78
CA ASP A 71 17.49 -11.47 -7.94
C ASP A 71 16.61 -12.64 -7.49
N ARG A 72 15.38 -12.70 -7.97
CA ARG A 72 14.40 -13.76 -7.70
C ARG A 72 13.36 -13.86 -8.82
N PRO A 73 12.64 -14.97 -8.90
CA PRO A 73 11.48 -15.07 -9.80
C PRO A 73 10.45 -13.96 -9.52
N GLU A 74 9.82 -13.49 -10.55
CA GLU A 74 8.83 -12.41 -10.52
C GLU A 74 7.62 -12.80 -9.66
N LEU A 75 7.15 -11.88 -8.83
CA LEU A 75 5.90 -12.02 -8.08
C LEU A 75 4.77 -11.30 -8.81
N ALA A 76 3.61 -11.93 -8.88
CA ALA A 76 2.46 -11.37 -9.55
C ALA A 76 1.91 -10.15 -8.79
N ALA A 77 2.12 -8.96 -9.32
CA ALA A 77 1.61 -7.72 -8.76
C ALA A 77 1.19 -6.73 -9.85
N LEU A 78 0.18 -5.93 -9.55
CA LEU A 78 -0.35 -4.93 -10.47
C LEU A 78 -0.74 -3.66 -9.72
N ALA A 79 -0.27 -2.51 -10.19
CA ALA A 79 -0.74 -1.21 -9.70
C ALA A 79 -2.05 -0.81 -10.39
N LEU A 80 -3.10 -0.63 -9.61
CA LEU A 80 -4.37 -0.09 -10.08
C LEU A 80 -4.28 1.44 -10.10
N THR A 81 -4.22 1.99 -11.30
CA THR A 81 -4.07 3.44 -11.50
C THR A 81 -5.20 4.00 -12.34
N SER A 82 -5.37 5.31 -12.30
CA SER A 82 -6.28 6.01 -13.19
C SER A 82 -5.56 6.39 -14.48
N ASP A 83 -6.11 6.01 -15.61
CA ASP A 83 -5.77 6.62 -16.90
C ASP A 83 -6.93 7.49 -17.42
N GLY A 84 -6.64 8.31 -18.42
CA GLY A 84 -7.64 9.22 -18.99
C GLY A 84 -8.83 8.49 -19.64
N GLY A 85 -8.61 7.30 -20.20
CA GLY A 85 -9.64 6.46 -20.79
C GLY A 85 -10.57 5.88 -19.71
N LEU A 86 -10.00 5.35 -18.64
CA LEU A 86 -10.77 4.81 -17.53
C LEU A 86 -11.60 5.88 -16.83
N LEU A 87 -11.00 7.03 -16.48
CA LEU A 87 -11.71 8.14 -15.82
C LEU A 87 -12.81 8.71 -16.72
N GLY A 88 -12.54 8.89 -18.01
CA GLY A 88 -13.53 9.35 -18.98
C GLY A 88 -14.71 8.39 -19.12
N SER A 89 -14.44 7.08 -19.21
CA SER A 89 -15.50 6.08 -19.36
C SER A 89 -16.37 5.91 -18.11
N VAL A 90 -15.78 5.97 -16.91
CA VAL A 90 -16.54 5.89 -15.64
C VAL A 90 -17.50 7.07 -15.50
N GLY A 91 -17.14 8.27 -16.00
CA GLY A 91 -18.00 9.46 -15.95
C GLY A 91 -19.12 9.50 -17.00
N THR A 92 -19.02 8.73 -18.09
CA THR A 92 -19.92 8.82 -19.26
C THR A 92 -20.87 7.66 -19.43
N THR A 93 -20.60 6.50 -18.82
CA THR A 93 -21.53 5.36 -18.90
C THR A 93 -22.78 5.64 -18.12
N GLY A 94 -23.95 5.61 -18.78
CA GLY A 94 -25.28 6.02 -18.27
C GLY A 94 -25.83 5.31 -17.03
N SER A 95 -25.01 4.59 -16.30
CA SER A 95 -25.30 3.98 -15.00
C SER A 95 -24.94 4.87 -13.80
N GLY A 96 -24.80 6.19 -13.98
CA GLY A 96 -24.49 7.12 -12.89
C GLY A 96 -23.08 6.92 -12.32
N GLY A 97 -22.10 6.61 -13.18
CA GLY A 97 -20.73 6.29 -12.76
C GLY A 97 -20.10 7.41 -11.94
N ASN A 98 -19.92 7.15 -10.66
CA ASN A 98 -19.13 8.02 -9.79
C ASN A 98 -17.65 7.84 -10.10
N VAL A 99 -16.95 8.93 -10.40
CA VAL A 99 -15.51 8.94 -10.70
C VAL A 99 -14.70 8.30 -9.56
N THR A 100 -15.20 8.33 -8.32
CA THR A 100 -14.53 7.69 -7.17
C THR A 100 -14.44 6.16 -7.29
N GLN A 101 -15.29 5.53 -8.12
CA GLN A 101 -15.33 4.06 -8.27
C GLN A 101 -14.28 3.46 -9.18
N TYR A 102 -13.37 4.26 -9.73
CA TYR A 102 -12.41 3.76 -10.72
C TYR A 102 -11.46 2.67 -10.17
N LEU A 103 -11.08 2.74 -8.89
CA LEU A 103 -10.29 1.70 -8.24
C LEU A 103 -11.14 0.47 -7.91
N ALA A 104 -12.31 0.66 -7.31
CA ALA A 104 -13.22 -0.41 -6.96
C ALA A 104 -13.64 -1.27 -8.17
N ARG A 105 -13.87 -0.64 -9.33
CA ARG A 105 -14.19 -1.35 -10.58
C ARG A 105 -13.04 -2.25 -11.04
N GLN A 106 -11.79 -1.78 -10.92
CA GLN A 106 -10.62 -2.58 -11.25
C GLN A 106 -10.44 -3.74 -10.26
N VAL A 107 -10.65 -3.50 -8.96
CA VAL A 107 -10.64 -4.56 -7.94
C VAL A 107 -11.68 -5.62 -8.25
N ARG A 108 -12.94 -5.24 -8.52
CA ARG A 108 -13.99 -6.21 -8.89
C ARG A 108 -13.69 -6.98 -10.16
N ALA A 109 -13.02 -6.37 -11.13
CA ALA A 109 -12.67 -7.00 -12.41
C ALA A 109 -11.50 -7.99 -12.30
N LEU A 110 -10.51 -7.69 -11.48
CA LEU A 110 -9.22 -8.39 -11.43
C LEU A 110 -9.01 -9.23 -10.18
N GLY A 111 -9.67 -8.84 -9.07
CA GLY A 111 -9.51 -9.48 -7.77
C GLY A 111 -10.23 -10.82 -7.68
N GLN A 112 -9.60 -11.77 -7.03
CA GLN A 112 -10.10 -13.12 -6.77
C GLN A 112 -9.83 -13.51 -5.31
N PRO A 113 -10.58 -14.47 -4.74
CA PRO A 113 -10.25 -15.01 -3.43
C PRO A 113 -8.80 -15.52 -3.38
N GLY A 114 -8.08 -15.17 -2.32
CA GLY A 114 -6.65 -15.47 -2.18
C GLY A 114 -5.70 -14.40 -2.71
N ASP A 115 -6.19 -13.42 -3.47
CA ASP A 115 -5.42 -12.21 -3.80
C ASP A 115 -5.34 -11.26 -2.58
N LEU A 116 -4.38 -10.36 -2.62
CA LEU A 116 -4.21 -9.32 -1.60
C LEU A 116 -4.34 -7.93 -2.20
N LEU A 117 -5.08 -7.04 -1.52
CA LEU A 117 -5.13 -5.63 -1.88
C LEU A 117 -4.24 -4.80 -0.94
N LEU A 118 -3.22 -4.13 -1.50
CA LEU A 118 -2.41 -3.14 -0.80
C LEU A 118 -2.95 -1.74 -1.08
N LEU A 119 -3.39 -1.06 -0.02
CA LEU A 119 -4.03 0.26 -0.08
C LEU A 119 -3.19 1.32 0.61
N MET A 120 -3.04 2.47 -0.03
CA MET A 120 -2.30 3.60 0.54
C MET A 120 -3.13 4.89 0.51
N SER A 121 -3.34 5.48 1.68
CA SER A 121 -4.00 6.77 1.85
C SER A 121 -3.37 7.54 3.01
N VAL A 122 -2.78 8.69 2.72
CA VAL A 122 -2.11 9.52 3.75
C VAL A 122 -3.04 9.90 4.88
N THR A 123 -4.32 10.11 4.61
CA THR A 123 -5.32 10.55 5.60
C THR A 123 -6.30 9.45 6.02
N GLY A 124 -6.39 8.37 5.26
CA GLY A 124 -7.42 7.35 5.43
C GLY A 124 -8.83 7.78 5.01
N ASN A 125 -8.97 8.93 4.33
CA ASN A 125 -10.28 9.50 3.99
C ASN A 125 -10.54 9.59 2.47
N ASP A 126 -9.66 9.04 1.64
CA ASP A 126 -9.84 9.00 0.19
C ASP A 126 -11.00 8.07 -0.19
N VAL A 127 -12.08 8.63 -0.74
CA VAL A 127 -13.30 7.88 -1.07
C VAL A 127 -13.01 6.75 -2.07
N ALA A 128 -12.20 6.99 -3.10
CA ALA A 128 -11.85 5.95 -4.07
C ALA A 128 -11.10 4.76 -3.44
N VAL A 129 -10.27 5.02 -2.42
CA VAL A 129 -9.54 3.99 -1.69
C VAL A 129 -10.48 3.22 -0.75
N GLN A 130 -11.44 3.91 -0.10
CA GLN A 130 -12.48 3.27 0.71
C GLN A 130 -13.36 2.34 -0.13
N GLU A 131 -13.82 2.80 -1.30
CA GLU A 131 -14.60 1.97 -2.22
C GLU A 131 -13.78 0.77 -2.78
N ALA A 132 -12.45 0.92 -2.92
CA ALA A 132 -11.58 -0.18 -3.31
C ALA A 132 -11.45 -1.23 -2.19
N LEU A 133 -11.37 -0.82 -0.92
CA LEU A 133 -11.37 -1.73 0.22
C LEU A 133 -12.68 -2.53 0.30
N GLU A 134 -13.82 -1.84 0.15
CA GLU A 134 -15.13 -2.50 0.11
C GLU A 134 -15.19 -3.54 -1.03
N ALA A 135 -14.74 -3.16 -2.23
CA ALA A 135 -14.69 -4.07 -3.38
C ALA A 135 -13.78 -5.28 -3.15
N ALA A 136 -12.65 -5.14 -2.43
CA ALA A 136 -11.80 -6.25 -2.05
C ALA A 136 -12.53 -7.22 -1.10
N HIS A 137 -13.24 -6.66 -0.13
CA HIS A 137 -14.04 -7.45 0.79
C HIS A 137 -15.19 -8.20 0.10
N GLU A 138 -15.83 -7.61 -0.93
CA GLU A 138 -16.83 -8.27 -1.78
C GLU A 138 -16.23 -9.43 -2.59
N ARG A 139 -14.92 -9.39 -2.85
CA ARG A 139 -14.18 -10.42 -3.62
C ARG A 139 -13.45 -11.42 -2.74
N ASP A 140 -13.70 -11.44 -1.43
CA ASP A 140 -13.03 -12.30 -0.44
C ASP A 140 -11.50 -12.16 -0.47
N MET A 141 -11.01 -10.95 -0.72
CA MET A 141 -9.60 -10.60 -0.66
C MET A 141 -9.24 -10.08 0.73
N MET A 142 -8.02 -10.34 1.16
CA MET A 142 -7.40 -9.71 2.32
C MET A 142 -6.82 -8.35 1.94
N ALA A 143 -6.82 -7.39 2.87
CA ALA A 143 -6.25 -6.09 2.64
C ALA A 143 -5.10 -5.76 3.60
N VAL A 144 -4.08 -5.07 3.06
CA VAL A 144 -3.05 -4.37 3.84
C VAL A 144 -3.25 -2.88 3.59
N VAL A 145 -3.51 -2.13 4.64
CA VAL A 145 -3.93 -0.72 4.57
C VAL A 145 -2.88 0.17 5.24
N LEU A 146 -2.20 1.01 4.45
CA LEU A 146 -1.25 2.01 4.92
C LEU A 146 -1.92 3.38 5.03
N THR A 147 -1.90 3.95 6.24
CA THR A 147 -2.49 5.27 6.51
C THR A 147 -1.56 6.11 7.39
N GLY A 148 -1.94 7.35 7.61
CA GLY A 148 -1.37 8.21 8.65
C GLY A 148 -2.37 8.54 9.74
N ARG A 149 -1.95 9.27 10.75
CA ARG A 149 -2.75 9.73 11.89
C ARG A 149 -3.41 8.57 12.65
N SER A 150 -4.72 8.62 12.73
CA SER A 150 -5.57 7.61 13.35
C SER A 150 -6.22 6.64 12.33
N GLY A 151 -5.77 6.66 11.08
CA GLY A 151 -6.28 5.79 10.02
C GLY A 151 -7.51 6.30 9.29
N GLY A 152 -8.13 7.40 9.74
CA GLY A 152 -9.32 7.97 9.11
C GLY A 152 -10.49 6.99 9.02
N ASN A 153 -11.33 7.15 8.00
CA ASN A 153 -12.47 6.27 7.74
C ASN A 153 -12.06 4.84 7.36
N LEU A 154 -10.87 4.67 6.77
CA LEU A 154 -10.36 3.33 6.42
C LEU A 154 -10.18 2.46 7.66
N ALA A 155 -9.67 3.04 8.77
CA ALA A 155 -9.49 2.28 10.01
C ALA A 155 -10.78 1.68 10.58
N ALA A 156 -11.93 2.31 10.32
CA ALA A 156 -13.23 1.80 10.74
C ALA A 156 -13.79 0.72 9.79
N GLN A 157 -13.21 0.56 8.60
CA GLN A 157 -13.67 -0.38 7.58
C GLN A 157 -12.82 -1.65 7.50
N VAL A 158 -11.60 -1.66 8.07
CA VAL A 158 -10.75 -2.85 8.11
C VAL A 158 -11.41 -3.96 8.92
N ARG A 159 -11.29 -5.19 8.43
CA ARG A 159 -11.75 -6.43 9.09
C ARG A 159 -10.65 -7.03 9.97
N GLU A 160 -10.99 -7.95 10.83
CA GLU A 160 -10.02 -8.67 11.67
C GLU A 160 -8.96 -9.45 10.85
N THR A 161 -9.30 -9.82 9.62
CA THR A 161 -8.38 -10.48 8.68
C THR A 161 -7.42 -9.54 7.99
N ASP A 162 -7.70 -8.24 7.99
CA ASP A 162 -6.87 -7.24 7.33
C ASP A 162 -5.73 -6.76 8.23
N VAL A 163 -4.73 -6.14 7.64
CA VAL A 163 -3.63 -5.53 8.38
C VAL A 163 -3.68 -4.02 8.20
N LEU A 164 -3.83 -3.29 9.30
CA LEU A 164 -3.79 -1.82 9.32
C LEU A 164 -2.42 -1.35 9.83
N ILE A 165 -1.76 -0.50 9.05
CA ILE A 165 -0.49 0.15 9.39
C ILE A 165 -0.71 1.66 9.41
N CYS A 166 -0.78 2.24 10.62
CA CYS A 166 -0.99 3.67 10.83
C CYS A 166 0.31 4.36 11.21
N VAL A 167 0.87 5.17 10.33
CA VAL A 167 2.03 6.01 10.64
C VAL A 167 1.63 7.07 11.67
N PRO A 168 2.30 7.18 12.83
CA PRO A 168 1.89 8.05 13.93
C PRO A 168 2.26 9.52 13.69
N HIS A 169 1.79 10.10 12.58
CA HIS A 169 2.08 11.48 12.20
C HIS A 169 0.96 12.12 11.39
N ASP A 170 0.81 13.45 11.54
CA ASP A 170 -0.24 14.24 10.88
C ASP A 170 0.18 14.88 9.56
N ARG A 171 1.47 15.11 9.36
CA ARG A 171 1.99 15.79 8.18
C ARG A 171 2.11 14.82 7.01
N GLY A 172 1.30 15.02 5.98
CA GLY A 172 1.21 14.10 4.84
C GLY A 172 2.55 13.77 4.16
N ALA A 173 3.48 14.74 4.07
CA ALA A 173 4.81 14.49 3.52
C ALA A 173 5.60 13.44 4.35
N ARG A 174 5.54 13.55 5.67
CA ARG A 174 6.22 12.61 6.59
C ARG A 174 5.57 11.24 6.54
N VAL A 175 4.22 11.18 6.55
CA VAL A 175 3.48 9.93 6.40
C VAL A 175 3.88 9.21 5.11
N ARG A 176 3.95 9.94 4.00
CA ARG A 176 4.27 9.34 2.70
C ARG A 176 5.72 8.84 2.62
N GLU A 177 6.69 9.57 3.17
CA GLU A 177 8.08 9.09 3.27
C GLU A 177 8.16 7.77 4.03
N THR A 178 7.41 7.68 5.15
CA THR A 178 7.33 6.45 5.93
C THR A 178 6.60 5.35 5.17
N HIS A 179 5.54 5.66 4.40
CA HIS A 179 4.90 4.66 3.52
C HIS A 179 5.90 4.06 2.53
N THR A 180 6.73 4.89 1.88
CA THR A 180 7.77 4.39 0.96
C THR A 180 8.75 3.44 1.67
N LEU A 181 9.19 3.79 2.88
CA LEU A 181 10.04 2.91 3.69
C LEU A 181 9.33 1.59 4.05
N ILE A 182 8.04 1.65 4.41
CA ILE A 182 7.24 0.45 4.68
C ILE A 182 7.17 -0.44 3.44
N LEU A 183 6.98 0.12 2.24
CA LEU A 183 6.97 -0.65 1.00
C LEU A 183 8.29 -1.39 0.76
N HIS A 184 9.42 -0.77 1.07
CA HIS A 184 10.72 -1.43 1.04
C HIS A 184 10.82 -2.57 2.06
N CYS A 185 10.37 -2.34 3.30
CA CYS A 185 10.32 -3.38 4.33
C CYS A 185 9.41 -4.57 3.94
N LEU A 186 8.28 -4.29 3.27
CA LEU A 186 7.38 -5.35 2.79
C LEU A 186 8.05 -6.17 1.68
N ALA A 187 8.70 -5.51 0.73
CA ALA A 187 9.40 -6.18 -0.37
C ALA A 187 10.59 -7.02 0.16
N ASP A 188 11.45 -6.42 0.98
CA ASP A 188 12.58 -7.11 1.62
C ASP A 188 12.12 -8.29 2.49
N GLY A 189 11.08 -8.07 3.30
CA GLY A 189 10.56 -9.11 4.17
C GLY A 189 10.01 -10.32 3.39
N VAL A 190 9.30 -10.08 2.28
CA VAL A 190 8.82 -11.16 1.40
C VAL A 190 10.01 -11.88 0.75
N ASP A 191 10.99 -11.14 0.22
CA ASP A 191 12.17 -11.70 -0.43
C ASP A 191 13.00 -12.52 0.56
N SER A 192 13.19 -12.05 1.80
CA SER A 192 13.89 -12.78 2.88
C SER A 192 13.19 -14.09 3.23
N GLN A 193 11.87 -14.08 3.33
CA GLN A 193 11.09 -15.30 3.64
C GLN A 193 11.07 -16.31 2.48
N LEU A 194 11.14 -15.87 1.23
CA LEU A 194 11.18 -16.75 0.06
C LEU A 194 12.56 -17.34 -0.20
N LEU A 195 13.62 -16.57 0.03
CA LEU A 195 14.99 -16.94 -0.34
C LEU A 195 15.86 -17.37 0.86
N GLY A 196 15.36 -17.17 2.09
CA GLY A 196 16.15 -17.28 3.31
C GLY A 196 16.96 -16.02 3.63
N ASP A 197 17.35 -15.89 4.90
CA ASP A 197 18.14 -14.75 5.38
C ASP A 197 19.55 -14.82 4.76
N GLN A 198 19.90 -13.81 4.01
CA GLN A 198 21.29 -13.48 3.72
C GLN A 198 21.69 -12.30 4.61
N GLU A 199 22.85 -12.39 5.24
CA GLU A 199 23.39 -11.25 5.98
C GLU A 199 23.46 -10.04 5.05
N MET A 200 22.72 -8.98 5.38
CA MET A 200 22.85 -7.71 4.66
C MET A 200 24.29 -7.21 4.88
N PRO A 201 25.05 -6.92 3.82
CA PRO A 201 26.35 -6.29 4.00
C PRO A 201 26.16 -4.93 4.68
N LEU A 202 26.80 -4.76 5.84
CA LEU A 202 26.82 -3.51 6.63
C LEU A 202 27.50 -2.38 5.85
#